data_cf69a9ab4a7c3fb4d92bc28838288103
#
_entry.id   cf69a9ab4a7c3fb4d92bc28838288103
#
_cell.length_a   1.000
_cell.length_b   1.000
_cell.length_c   1.000
_cell.angle_alpha   90.00
_cell.angle_beta   90.00
_cell.angle_gamma   90.00
#
_symmetry.space_group_name_H-M   'P 1'
#
loop_
_entity.id
_entity.type
_entity.pdbx_description
1 polymer ?
#
loop_
_entity_poly.entity_id
_entity_poly.type
_entity_poly.pdbx_seq_one_letter_code
_entity_poly.pdbx_strand_id
1 'polypeptide(L)'
;MTSKEKNGDYTLQVCDSLWLNRSFREEIRKKIAEAPLKDKSYRYSDVGFILLQMLAEELSGKPMDEYLWQEFYQPMGLEHTAYLPLRYFDKKEVVPSAVDRFLRKTTLQGFVHDESAAFQGGISGNAGLFSNAREVGRIYQMLLNGGELDGRRYLSKETCALFT
;
A
#
# COMPACT_ATOMS: atom_id res chain seq x y z
N MET A 1 -7.35 -3.19 -21.66
CA MET A 1 -6.65 -3.49 -20.39
C MET A 1 -7.57 -3.47 -19.15
N THR A 2 -8.85 -3.18 -19.29
CA THR A 2 -9.83 -3.18 -18.20
C THR A 2 -11.03 -4.08 -18.55
N SER A 3 -11.71 -4.62 -17.53
CA SER A 3 -12.97 -5.37 -17.66
C SER A 3 -13.97 -4.88 -16.60
N LYS A 4 -15.26 -4.92 -16.91
CA LYS A 4 -16.33 -4.63 -15.95
C LYS A 4 -16.65 -5.82 -15.04
N GLU A 5 -16.14 -6.98 -15.36
CA GLU A 5 -16.35 -8.22 -14.62
C GLU A 5 -15.02 -8.94 -14.41
N LYS A 6 -14.93 -9.65 -13.27
CA LYS A 6 -13.81 -10.53 -13.02
C LYS A 6 -13.87 -11.71 -13.98
N ASN A 7 -12.83 -11.87 -14.82
CA ASN A 7 -12.76 -13.01 -15.76
C ASN A 7 -11.29 -13.28 -16.13
N GLY A 8 -10.95 -14.55 -16.41
CA GLY A 8 -9.65 -14.95 -16.94
C GLY A 8 -8.47 -14.21 -16.31
N ASP A 9 -7.84 -13.33 -17.08
CA ASP A 9 -6.68 -12.53 -16.65
C ASP A 9 -7.04 -11.22 -15.94
N TYR A 10 -8.33 -10.81 -15.94
CA TYR A 10 -8.79 -9.58 -15.30
C TYR A 10 -9.17 -9.86 -13.85
N THR A 11 -8.18 -9.86 -12.97
CA THR A 11 -8.31 -10.28 -11.57
C THR A 11 -7.98 -9.20 -10.55
N LEU A 12 -7.35 -8.09 -10.97
CA LEU A 12 -7.01 -6.97 -10.09
C LEU A 12 -8.20 -6.01 -9.99
N GLN A 13 -8.97 -6.11 -8.91
CA GLN A 13 -10.12 -5.24 -8.68
C GLN A 13 -9.68 -3.86 -8.22
N VAL A 14 -10.16 -2.81 -8.88
CA VAL A 14 -9.82 -1.39 -8.59
C VAL A 14 -11.01 -0.54 -8.15
N CYS A 15 -12.22 -1.07 -8.34
CA CYS A 15 -13.47 -0.63 -7.71
C CYS A 15 -14.52 -1.74 -7.89
N ASP A 16 -15.75 -1.50 -7.42
CA ASP A 16 -16.82 -2.51 -7.45
C ASP A 16 -17.09 -3.10 -8.84
N SER A 17 -16.88 -2.31 -9.89
CA SER A 17 -17.24 -2.67 -11.28
C SER A 17 -16.08 -2.53 -12.28
N LEU A 18 -14.83 -2.56 -11.81
CA LEU A 18 -13.67 -2.44 -12.69
C LEU A 18 -12.53 -3.34 -12.24
N TRP A 19 -12.03 -4.14 -13.18
CA TRP A 19 -10.87 -5.02 -12.99
C TRP A 19 -9.80 -4.72 -14.04
N LEU A 20 -8.55 -4.76 -13.62
CA LEU A 20 -7.39 -4.69 -14.49
C LEU A 20 -6.84 -6.09 -14.77
N ASN A 21 -6.15 -6.23 -15.89
CA ASN A 21 -5.40 -7.43 -16.21
C ASN A 21 -4.29 -7.64 -15.17
N ARG A 22 -4.11 -8.87 -14.70
CA ARG A 22 -3.10 -9.23 -13.69
C ARG A 22 -1.67 -8.93 -14.12
N SER A 23 -1.37 -8.92 -15.44
CA SER A 23 -0.05 -8.57 -15.95
C SER A 23 0.33 -7.12 -15.71
N PHE A 24 -0.66 -6.26 -15.41
CA PHE A 24 -0.46 -4.80 -15.31
C PHE A 24 0.58 -4.43 -14.25
N ARG A 25 0.59 -5.16 -13.12
CA ARG A 25 1.56 -4.96 -12.05
C ARG A 25 3.00 -5.19 -12.54
N GLU A 26 3.23 -6.28 -13.24
CA GLU A 26 4.57 -6.61 -13.76
C GLU A 26 4.98 -5.65 -14.88
N GLU A 27 4.07 -5.27 -15.76
CA GLU A 27 4.34 -4.30 -16.82
C GLU A 27 4.75 -2.93 -16.25
N ILE A 28 4.10 -2.46 -15.18
CA ILE A 28 4.46 -1.21 -14.51
C ILE A 28 5.84 -1.34 -13.88
N ARG A 29 6.12 -2.41 -13.14
CA ARG A 29 7.42 -2.67 -12.52
C ARG A 29 8.54 -2.66 -13.54
N LYS A 30 8.35 -3.34 -14.66
CA LYS A 30 9.29 -3.35 -15.78
C LYS A 30 9.52 -1.94 -16.34
N LYS A 31 8.46 -1.19 -16.61
CA LYS A 31 8.57 0.19 -17.11
C LYS A 31 9.28 1.12 -16.13
N ILE A 32 9.07 0.96 -14.82
CA ILE A 32 9.78 1.73 -13.80
C ILE A 32 11.28 1.38 -13.83
N ALA A 33 11.63 0.10 -13.88
CA ALA A 33 13.01 -0.35 -13.90
C ALA A 33 13.78 0.07 -15.18
N GLU A 34 13.09 0.14 -16.31
CA GLU A 34 13.65 0.54 -17.60
C GLU A 34 13.65 2.06 -17.84
N ALA A 35 12.98 2.84 -16.96
CA ALA A 35 12.84 4.28 -17.16
C ALA A 35 14.20 5.00 -17.00
N PRO A 36 14.61 5.84 -17.97
CA PRO A 36 15.86 6.57 -17.86
C PRO A 36 15.78 7.67 -16.80
N LEU A 37 16.84 7.81 -16.00
CA LEU A 37 17.01 8.97 -15.13
C LEU A 37 17.27 10.22 -15.98
N LYS A 38 16.37 11.20 -15.88
CA LYS A 38 16.47 12.43 -16.70
C LYS A 38 17.48 13.43 -16.12
N ASP A 39 17.51 13.59 -14.81
CA ASP A 39 18.43 14.46 -14.09
C ASP A 39 18.69 13.93 -12.68
N LYS A 40 19.62 14.56 -11.93
CA LYS A 40 19.96 14.21 -10.56
C LYS A 40 19.34 15.14 -9.52
N SER A 41 18.42 16.01 -9.93
CA SER A 41 17.73 16.89 -8.99
C SER A 41 16.71 16.10 -8.15
N TYR A 42 16.50 16.55 -6.90
CA TYR A 42 15.45 15.98 -6.07
C TYR A 42 14.08 16.26 -6.68
N ARG A 43 13.30 15.21 -6.83
CA ARG A 43 11.86 15.29 -7.17
C ARG A 43 11.09 14.32 -6.31
N TYR A 44 10.02 14.81 -5.69
CA TYR A 44 9.05 13.91 -5.07
C TYR A 44 8.44 13.00 -6.14
N SER A 45 8.40 11.70 -5.86
CA SER A 45 7.85 10.71 -6.79
C SER A 45 7.40 9.45 -6.04
N ASP A 46 6.21 8.98 -6.36
CA ASP A 46 5.68 7.70 -5.87
C ASP A 46 6.54 6.50 -6.31
N VAL A 47 7.23 6.65 -7.44
CA VAL A 47 8.09 5.61 -8.01
C VAL A 47 9.16 5.15 -7.00
N GLY A 48 9.73 6.06 -6.20
CA GLY A 48 10.69 5.71 -5.16
C GLY A 48 10.10 4.74 -4.12
N PHE A 49 8.88 4.98 -3.70
CA PHE A 49 8.19 4.11 -2.73
C PHE A 49 7.78 2.76 -3.33
N ILE A 50 7.42 2.73 -4.61
CA ILE A 50 7.16 1.48 -5.34
C ILE A 50 8.44 0.64 -5.44
N LEU A 51 9.60 1.27 -5.72
CA LEU A 51 10.89 0.59 -5.74
C LEU A 51 11.29 0.07 -4.35
N LEU A 52 11.05 0.85 -3.29
CA LEU A 52 11.28 0.41 -1.91
C LEU A 52 10.40 -0.78 -1.53
N GLN A 53 9.14 -0.80 -1.98
CA GLN A 53 8.29 -1.98 -1.82
C GLN A 53 8.89 -3.21 -2.51
N MET A 54 9.31 -3.09 -3.78
CA MET A 54 9.92 -4.19 -4.51
C MET A 54 11.17 -4.74 -3.79
N LEU A 55 12.00 -3.83 -3.28
CA LEU A 55 13.17 -4.18 -2.50
C LEU A 55 12.81 -4.90 -1.19
N ALA A 56 11.81 -4.41 -0.47
CA ALA A 56 11.35 -5.03 0.77
C ALA A 56 10.77 -6.44 0.51
N GLU A 57 9.99 -6.62 -0.56
CA GLU A 57 9.46 -7.92 -0.97
C GLU A 57 10.59 -8.91 -1.35
N GLU A 58 11.62 -8.44 -2.06
CA GLU A 58 12.79 -9.25 -2.42
C GLU A 58 13.59 -9.67 -1.19
N LEU A 59 13.89 -8.73 -0.29
CA LEU A 59 14.68 -9.00 0.91
C LEU A 59 13.95 -9.89 1.92
N SER A 60 12.63 -9.73 2.06
CA SER A 60 11.83 -10.51 3.00
C SER A 60 11.38 -11.86 2.46
N GLY A 61 11.37 -12.02 1.13
CA GLY A 61 10.79 -13.18 0.44
C GLY A 61 9.26 -13.28 0.59
N LYS A 62 8.60 -12.20 1.00
CA LYS A 62 7.15 -12.14 1.26
C LYS A 62 6.49 -10.95 0.55
N PRO A 63 5.21 -11.05 0.14
CA PRO A 63 4.42 -9.88 -0.23
C PRO A 63 4.42 -8.84 0.89
N MET A 64 4.44 -7.54 0.54
CA MET A 64 4.58 -6.46 1.50
C MET A 64 3.45 -6.44 2.55
N ASP A 65 2.21 -6.69 2.15
CA ASP A 65 1.07 -6.74 3.07
C ASP A 65 1.19 -7.87 4.09
N GLU A 66 1.67 -9.05 3.68
CA GLU A 66 1.92 -10.18 4.59
C GLU A 66 3.09 -9.89 5.53
N TYR A 67 4.19 -9.34 5.01
CA TYR A 67 5.35 -8.98 5.82
C TYR A 67 5.00 -7.96 6.89
N LEU A 68 4.32 -6.86 6.50
CA LEU A 68 3.91 -5.81 7.43
C LEU A 68 2.91 -6.31 8.48
N TRP A 69 1.98 -7.18 8.09
CA TRP A 69 1.07 -7.79 9.03
C TRP A 69 1.81 -8.60 10.09
N GLN A 70 2.69 -9.50 9.68
CA GLN A 70 3.37 -10.43 10.58
C GLN A 70 4.38 -9.75 11.50
N GLU A 71 5.16 -8.81 10.96
CA GLU A 71 6.28 -8.20 11.69
C GLU A 71 5.89 -6.95 12.46
N PHE A 72 4.83 -6.24 12.03
CA PHE A 72 4.45 -4.95 12.61
C PHE A 72 3.01 -4.94 13.10
N TYR A 73 2.01 -5.13 12.24
CA TYR A 73 0.62 -4.79 12.59
C TYR A 73 0.05 -5.74 13.64
N GLN A 74 0.16 -7.04 13.43
CA GLN A 74 -0.31 -8.04 14.40
C GLN A 74 0.39 -7.90 15.76
N PRO A 75 1.74 -7.83 15.85
CA PRO A 75 2.40 -7.66 17.14
C PRO A 75 2.12 -6.32 17.83
N MET A 76 1.78 -5.27 17.07
CA MET A 76 1.36 -3.98 17.60
C MET A 76 -0.12 -3.97 18.03
N GLY A 77 -0.88 -5.04 17.78
CA GLY A 77 -2.33 -5.05 18.03
C GLY A 77 -3.12 -4.10 17.13
N LEU A 78 -2.72 -3.95 15.86
CA LEU A 78 -3.41 -3.12 14.87
C LEU A 78 -4.42 -3.98 14.12
N GLU A 79 -5.63 -4.07 14.65
CA GLU A 79 -6.68 -4.97 14.14
C GLU A 79 -7.42 -4.40 12.91
N HIS A 80 -7.34 -3.08 12.70
CA HIS A 80 -8.04 -2.35 11.62
C HIS A 80 -7.06 -1.69 10.63
N THR A 81 -5.80 -2.09 10.64
CA THR A 81 -4.78 -1.60 9.71
C THR A 81 -4.48 -2.66 8.66
N ALA A 82 -4.89 -2.41 7.41
CA ALA A 82 -4.73 -3.39 6.34
C ALA A 82 -4.69 -2.75 4.95
N TYR A 83 -4.01 -3.42 4.03
CA TYR A 83 -4.25 -3.26 2.60
C TYR A 83 -5.50 -4.04 2.19
N LEU A 84 -6.19 -3.58 1.14
CA LEU A 84 -7.39 -4.24 0.59
C LEU A 84 -8.42 -4.55 1.69
N PRO A 85 -8.91 -3.56 2.43
CA PRO A 85 -9.69 -3.74 3.66
C PRO A 85 -10.96 -4.58 3.45
N LEU A 86 -11.53 -4.60 2.25
CA LEU A 86 -12.72 -5.42 1.94
C LEU A 86 -12.46 -6.93 1.95
N ARG A 87 -11.22 -7.37 2.15
CA ARG A 87 -10.91 -8.78 2.44
C ARG A 87 -11.21 -9.18 3.88
N TYR A 88 -11.29 -8.20 4.79
CA TYR A 88 -11.33 -8.41 6.25
C TYR A 88 -12.54 -7.76 6.91
N PHE A 89 -13.07 -6.68 6.32
CA PHE A 89 -14.13 -5.85 6.91
C PHE A 89 -15.31 -5.70 5.95
N ASP A 90 -16.49 -5.54 6.50
CA ASP A 90 -17.67 -5.17 5.74
C ASP A 90 -17.47 -3.76 5.14
N LYS A 91 -17.94 -3.56 3.93
CA LYS A 91 -17.81 -2.27 3.24
C LYS A 91 -18.38 -1.10 4.06
N LYS A 92 -19.46 -1.32 4.83
CA LYS A 92 -20.07 -0.30 5.69
C LYS A 92 -19.17 0.19 6.82
N GLU A 93 -18.13 -0.56 7.19
CA GLU A 93 -17.16 -0.21 8.22
C GLU A 93 -16.02 0.65 7.68
N VAL A 94 -15.87 0.72 6.36
CA VAL A 94 -14.83 1.49 5.69
C VAL A 94 -15.42 2.81 5.19
N VAL A 95 -14.83 3.92 5.62
CA VAL A 95 -15.27 5.25 5.19
C VAL A 95 -14.95 5.46 3.69
N PRO A 96 -15.84 6.08 2.88
CA PRO A 96 -15.52 6.47 1.51
C PRO A 96 -14.28 7.38 1.48
N SER A 97 -13.33 7.07 0.60
CA SER A 97 -12.05 7.79 0.53
C SER A 97 -12.11 8.99 -0.41
N ALA A 98 -12.69 8.84 -1.59
CA ALA A 98 -12.74 9.89 -2.61
C ALA A 98 -13.79 9.63 -3.69
N VAL A 99 -14.14 10.69 -4.43
CA VAL A 99 -14.90 10.57 -5.67
C VAL A 99 -13.89 10.58 -6.83
N ASP A 100 -13.66 9.42 -7.43
CA ASP A 100 -12.84 9.32 -8.64
C ASP A 100 -13.67 9.71 -9.87
N ARG A 101 -13.27 10.80 -10.52
CA ARG A 101 -13.95 11.33 -11.69
C ARG A 101 -13.32 10.92 -13.03
N PHE A 102 -12.12 10.33 -12.98
CA PHE A 102 -11.31 10.06 -14.16
C PHE A 102 -11.29 8.60 -14.56
N LEU A 103 -10.72 7.76 -13.70
CA LEU A 103 -10.49 6.34 -13.99
C LEU A 103 -11.73 5.47 -13.69
N ARG A 104 -12.21 5.52 -12.44
CA ARG A 104 -13.27 4.61 -11.95
C ARG A 104 -14.66 5.21 -11.99
N LYS A 105 -14.76 6.55 -12.09
CA LYS A 105 -16.00 7.33 -12.22
C LYS A 105 -17.06 6.99 -11.17
N THR A 106 -16.61 6.77 -9.93
CA THR A 106 -17.46 6.40 -8.81
C THR A 106 -16.87 6.90 -7.50
N THR A 107 -17.67 6.88 -6.44
CA THR A 107 -17.18 7.06 -5.06
C THR A 107 -16.46 5.79 -4.63
N LEU A 108 -15.22 5.92 -4.22
CA LEU A 108 -14.38 4.80 -3.78
C LEU A 108 -14.60 4.56 -2.28
N GLN A 109 -14.86 3.31 -1.93
CA GLN A 109 -15.02 2.84 -0.55
C GLN A 109 -14.38 1.46 -0.42
N GLY A 110 -13.29 1.39 0.35
CA GLY A 110 -12.48 0.17 0.50
C GLY A 110 -11.53 -0.10 -0.66
N PHE A 111 -11.40 0.84 -1.60
CA PHE A 111 -10.42 0.81 -2.68
C PHE A 111 -9.50 2.02 -2.57
N VAL A 112 -8.21 1.82 -2.83
CA VAL A 112 -7.22 2.89 -2.82
C VAL A 112 -7.57 3.96 -3.86
N HIS A 113 -7.49 5.25 -3.46
CA HIS A 113 -7.76 6.35 -4.39
C HIS A 113 -6.62 6.54 -5.40
N ASP A 114 -5.39 6.46 -4.94
CA ASP A 114 -4.20 6.61 -5.79
C ASP A 114 -4.23 5.63 -6.96
N GLU A 115 -4.05 6.16 -8.17
CA GLU A 115 -4.15 5.38 -9.39
C GLU A 115 -2.95 4.45 -9.58
N SER A 116 -1.75 4.90 -9.18
CA SER A 116 -0.53 4.08 -9.30
C SER A 116 -0.59 2.87 -8.37
N ALA A 117 -1.10 3.06 -7.16
CA ALA A 117 -1.35 1.98 -6.21
C ALA A 117 -2.48 1.05 -6.68
N ALA A 118 -3.56 1.59 -7.26
CA ALA A 118 -4.63 0.78 -7.84
C ALA A 118 -4.11 -0.11 -8.98
N PHE A 119 -3.22 0.40 -9.82
CA PHE A 119 -2.57 -0.36 -10.89
C PHE A 119 -1.62 -1.45 -10.36
N GLN A 120 -1.12 -1.30 -9.14
CA GLN A 120 -0.37 -2.34 -8.42
C GLN A 120 -1.28 -3.39 -7.73
N GLY A 121 -2.60 -3.27 -7.89
CA GLY A 121 -3.58 -4.15 -7.25
C GLY A 121 -3.99 -3.71 -5.84
N GLY A 122 -3.75 -2.45 -5.48
CA GLY A 122 -4.13 -1.86 -4.19
C GLY A 122 -3.14 -2.07 -3.04
N ILE A 123 -2.03 -2.75 -3.30
CA ILE A 123 -0.92 -2.93 -2.36
C ILE A 123 0.30 -2.25 -2.97
N SER A 124 0.68 -1.08 -2.45
CA SER A 124 1.79 -0.32 -2.99
C SER A 124 2.53 0.47 -1.89
N GLY A 125 3.82 0.66 -2.07
CA GLY A 125 4.66 1.37 -1.10
C GLY A 125 4.33 2.86 -0.96
N ASN A 126 3.67 3.45 -1.95
CA ASN A 126 3.26 4.86 -1.93
C ASN A 126 1.86 5.09 -1.37
N ALA A 127 0.95 4.10 -1.46
CA ALA A 127 -0.44 4.25 -1.01
C ALA A 127 -1.15 2.89 -0.87
N GLY A 128 -2.38 2.90 -0.32
CA GLY A 128 -3.24 1.72 -0.27
C GLY A 128 -3.49 1.15 1.13
N LEU A 129 -2.81 1.68 2.15
CA LEU A 129 -3.06 1.29 3.53
C LEU A 129 -4.31 1.99 4.07
N PHE A 130 -5.19 1.22 4.70
CA PHE A 130 -6.34 1.69 5.45
C PHE A 130 -6.11 1.47 6.94
N SER A 131 -6.55 2.40 7.76
CA SER A 131 -6.38 2.35 9.20
C SER A 131 -7.37 3.29 9.90
N ASN A 132 -7.29 3.39 11.21
CA ASN A 132 -7.97 4.39 12.03
C ASN A 132 -6.97 5.25 12.81
N ALA A 133 -7.43 6.38 13.33
CA ALA A 133 -6.57 7.36 14.02
C ALA A 133 -5.83 6.76 15.23
N ARG A 134 -6.48 5.85 15.97
CA ARG A 134 -5.87 5.20 17.14
C ARG A 134 -4.68 4.33 16.75
N GLU A 135 -4.84 3.52 15.71
CA GLU A 135 -3.80 2.59 15.28
C GLU A 135 -2.65 3.30 14.59
N VAL A 136 -2.94 4.33 13.78
CA VAL A 136 -1.92 5.23 13.25
C VAL A 136 -1.13 5.88 14.39
N GLY A 137 -1.82 6.33 15.46
CA GLY A 137 -1.18 6.87 16.66
C GLY A 137 -0.22 5.88 17.33
N ARG A 138 -0.51 4.59 17.34
CA ARG A 138 0.41 3.56 17.87
C ARG A 138 1.70 3.43 17.04
N ILE A 139 1.59 3.52 15.71
CA ILE A 139 2.76 3.51 14.82
C ILE A 139 3.65 4.74 15.11
N TYR A 140 3.04 5.92 15.21
CA TYR A 140 3.81 7.13 15.56
C TYR A 140 4.38 7.06 16.97
N GLN A 141 3.68 6.48 17.93
CA GLN A 141 4.21 6.29 19.29
C GLN A 141 5.44 5.37 19.28
N MET A 142 5.43 4.30 18.49
CA MET A 142 6.60 3.43 18.28
C MET A 142 7.79 4.22 17.75
N LEU A 143 7.58 5.08 16.74
CA LEU A 143 8.65 5.93 16.19
C LEU A 143 9.16 6.94 17.23
N LEU A 144 8.28 7.63 17.96
CA LEU A 144 8.63 8.59 19.02
C LEU A 144 9.42 7.93 20.15
N ASN A 145 9.16 6.67 20.44
CA ASN A 145 9.92 5.88 21.43
C ASN A 145 11.23 5.30 20.86
N GLY A 146 11.68 5.77 19.70
CA GLY A 146 12.91 5.28 19.06
C GLY A 146 12.84 3.83 18.63
N GLY A 147 11.67 3.41 18.10
CA GLY A 147 11.47 2.09 17.51
C GLY A 147 10.94 1.03 18.47
N GLU A 148 10.38 1.44 19.63
CA GLU A 148 9.86 0.51 20.64
C GLU A 148 8.39 0.80 20.98
N LEU A 149 7.58 -0.23 21.13
CA LEU A 149 6.19 -0.14 21.59
C LEU A 149 5.88 -1.34 22.49
N ASP A 150 5.27 -1.06 23.64
CA ASP A 150 4.83 -2.06 24.62
C ASP A 150 5.91 -3.08 25.00
N GLY A 151 7.18 -2.61 25.14
CA GLY A 151 8.34 -3.44 25.49
C GLY A 151 8.91 -4.27 24.33
N ARG A 152 8.35 -4.18 23.12
CA ARG A 152 8.89 -4.82 21.92
C ARG A 152 9.61 -3.80 21.03
N ARG A 153 10.80 -4.17 20.57
CA ARG A 153 11.55 -3.38 19.60
C ARG A 153 11.21 -3.81 18.18
N TYR A 154 10.82 -2.84 17.35
CA TYR A 154 10.48 -3.01 15.94
C TYR A 154 11.57 -2.44 15.02
N LEU A 155 12.16 -1.31 15.41
CA LEU A 155 13.22 -0.64 14.67
C LEU A 155 14.37 -0.28 15.62
N SER A 156 15.59 -0.15 15.11
CA SER A 156 16.68 0.36 15.90
C SER A 156 16.50 1.86 16.18
N LYS A 157 17.11 2.36 17.26
CA LYS A 157 17.10 3.79 17.59
C LYS A 157 17.76 4.62 16.47
N GLU A 158 18.82 4.08 15.90
CA GLU A 158 19.56 4.70 14.81
C GLU A 158 18.69 4.81 13.55
N THR A 159 17.93 3.76 13.21
CA THR A 159 17.00 3.79 12.10
C THR A 159 15.91 4.85 12.32
N CYS A 160 15.31 4.89 13.50
CA CYS A 160 14.32 5.94 13.81
C CYS A 160 14.92 7.34 13.66
N ALA A 161 16.11 7.60 14.26
CA ALA A 161 16.76 8.90 14.17
C ALA A 161 17.16 9.31 12.74
N LEU A 162 17.33 8.34 11.84
CA LEU A 162 17.65 8.63 10.43
C LEU A 162 16.41 9.07 9.63
N PHE A 163 15.23 8.57 9.98
CA PHE A 163 14.00 8.76 9.20
C PHE A 163 12.95 9.66 9.89
N THR A 164 13.18 10.12 11.09
CA THR A 164 12.35 11.06 11.84
C THR A 164 13.13 12.28 12.29
#